data_09e24d4751a9b7875257702b1b37c14c
#
_entry.id   09e24d4751a9b7875257702b1b37c14c
#
_cell.length_a   1.000
_cell.length_b   1.000
_cell.length_c   1.000
_cell.angle_alpha   90.00
_cell.angle_beta   90.00
_cell.angle_gamma   90.00
#
_symmetry.space_group_name_H-M   'P 1'
#
loop_
_entity.id
_entity.type
_entity.pdbx_description
1 polymer ?
#
loop_
_entity_poly.entity_id
_entity_poly.type
_entity_poly.pdbx_seq_one_letter_code
_entity_poly.pdbx_strand_id
1 'polypeptide(L)'
;MKQVEKLVCAVFLIAIFAQLGIFSTVHSAITASQEKSEAFIKNVLPIDSSQYNMTLRNYGVPELPDIGYYKQSDVEQEILTYSLESKDSTLDVICTISNNVLTICNMYPVKGSVISDRQYSNLLDAVEGFLEKYQTYSKMDSTEMINMLSNVDPAKNATITSGTLKLTVTHQDLSGTWFGDTVDFRWVQTFNGCDYLAVDLVFRDGVFSNLIDHRQLYSIGNTAVNISKEQAVKIAMEYIKNYSYKIAEDVWISDFNVTEDRTVANLVPTVRESNVLYPYWSVTLYLNQTYPGSVTSLLLGIWADSGEVFFCHYQAYGGGDLISDGNSGYIIPDGNSDSESTTTSPSSPSETNGASTDLSIVVIIVVATIAIAVATITLLVKKRSK
;
A
#
# COMPACT_ATOMS: atom_id res chain seq x y z
N MET A 1 -38.61 -7.22 42.91
CA MET A 1 -37.98 -8.43 42.37
C MET A 1 -38.26 -8.63 40.90
N LYS A 2 -39.49 -8.76 40.45
CA LYS A 2 -39.85 -8.93 39.01
C LYS A 2 -39.36 -7.82 38.06
N GLN A 3 -39.11 -6.58 38.52
CA GLN A 3 -38.60 -5.49 37.71
C GLN A 3 -37.07 -5.60 37.43
N VAL A 4 -36.30 -6.08 38.42
CA VAL A 4 -34.84 -6.27 38.27
C VAL A 4 -34.53 -7.41 37.29
N GLU A 5 -35.33 -8.48 37.34
CA GLU A 5 -35.19 -9.61 36.40
C GLU A 5 -35.46 -9.19 34.94
N LYS A 6 -36.50 -8.36 34.74
CA LYS A 6 -36.82 -7.81 33.42
C LYS A 6 -35.73 -6.87 32.91
N LEU A 7 -35.10 -6.07 33.77
CA LEU A 7 -34.04 -5.16 33.42
C LEU A 7 -32.77 -5.95 33.02
N VAL A 8 -32.41 -6.99 33.78
CA VAL A 8 -31.28 -7.86 33.47
C VAL A 8 -31.47 -8.59 32.14
N CYS A 9 -32.66 -9.13 31.87
CA CYS A 9 -32.94 -9.76 30.57
C CYS A 9 -32.90 -8.76 29.41
N ALA A 10 -33.38 -7.53 29.60
CA ALA A 10 -33.32 -6.50 28.56
C ALA A 10 -31.89 -6.09 28.24
N VAL A 11 -31.05 -5.89 29.26
CA VAL A 11 -29.61 -5.56 29.05
C VAL A 11 -28.86 -6.72 28.36
N PHE A 12 -29.20 -7.97 28.72
CA PHE A 12 -28.60 -9.15 28.10
C PHE A 12 -29.00 -9.29 26.63
N LEU A 13 -30.25 -9.03 26.29
CA LEU A 13 -30.74 -9.03 24.91
C LEU A 13 -30.06 -7.91 24.09
N ILE A 14 -29.93 -6.71 24.62
CA ILE A 14 -29.25 -5.59 23.94
C ILE A 14 -27.79 -5.95 23.69
N ALA A 15 -27.08 -6.58 24.64
CA ALA A 15 -25.71 -7.00 24.47
C ALA A 15 -25.55 -8.07 23.36
N ILE A 16 -26.48 -9.03 23.30
CA ILE A 16 -26.50 -10.06 22.22
C ILE A 16 -26.79 -9.41 20.86
N PHE A 17 -27.73 -8.49 20.76
CA PHE A 17 -28.05 -7.80 19.51
C PHE A 17 -26.90 -6.90 19.05
N ALA A 18 -26.18 -6.24 19.96
CA ALA A 18 -24.99 -5.44 19.64
C ALA A 18 -23.86 -6.33 19.08
N GLN A 19 -23.62 -7.50 19.68
CA GLN A 19 -22.63 -8.46 19.17
C GLN A 19 -23.03 -9.03 17.79
N LEU A 20 -24.29 -9.41 17.60
CA LEU A 20 -24.78 -9.88 16.31
C LEU A 20 -24.70 -8.79 15.22
N GLY A 21 -24.92 -7.54 15.58
CA GLY A 21 -24.77 -6.39 14.67
C GLY A 21 -23.32 -6.20 14.19
N ILE A 22 -22.34 -6.33 15.09
CA ILE A 22 -20.91 -6.23 14.75
C ILE A 22 -20.49 -7.38 13.85
N PHE A 23 -20.87 -8.61 14.15
CA PHE A 23 -20.55 -9.78 13.31
C PHE A 23 -21.17 -9.68 11.91
N SER A 24 -22.38 -9.16 11.77
CA SER A 24 -23.02 -9.04 10.46
C SER A 24 -22.39 -7.94 9.60
N THR A 25 -21.89 -6.85 10.18
CA THR A 25 -21.21 -5.78 9.42
C THR A 25 -19.84 -6.21 8.91
N VAL A 26 -19.04 -6.88 9.75
CA VAL A 26 -17.72 -7.40 9.33
C VAL A 26 -17.88 -8.47 8.25
N HIS A 27 -18.80 -9.40 8.39
CA HIS A 27 -19.05 -10.44 7.39
C HIS A 27 -19.55 -9.83 6.06
N SER A 28 -20.38 -8.81 6.09
CA SER A 28 -20.86 -8.09 4.91
C SER A 28 -19.73 -7.34 4.20
N ALA A 29 -18.81 -6.73 4.93
CA ALA A 29 -17.66 -6.03 4.36
C ALA A 29 -16.70 -7.00 3.64
N ILE A 30 -16.32 -8.10 4.29
CA ILE A 30 -15.47 -9.14 3.68
C ILE A 30 -16.12 -9.67 2.39
N THR A 31 -17.43 -9.93 2.40
CA THR A 31 -18.16 -10.41 1.23
C THR A 31 -18.07 -9.42 0.06
N ALA A 32 -18.25 -8.12 0.32
CA ALA A 32 -18.20 -7.09 -0.73
C ALA A 32 -16.80 -6.97 -1.37
N SER A 33 -15.75 -6.96 -0.58
CA SER A 33 -14.36 -6.91 -1.06
C SER A 33 -13.96 -8.21 -1.77
N GLN A 34 -14.45 -9.35 -1.28
CA GLN A 34 -14.27 -10.64 -1.92
C GLN A 34 -14.94 -10.69 -3.30
N GLU A 35 -16.20 -10.28 -3.41
CA GLU A 35 -16.92 -10.21 -4.68
C GLU A 35 -16.20 -9.34 -5.73
N LYS A 36 -15.69 -8.19 -5.33
CA LYS A 36 -14.91 -7.30 -6.21
C LYS A 36 -13.62 -7.95 -6.67
N SER A 37 -12.84 -8.51 -5.74
CA SER A 37 -11.58 -9.18 -6.05
C SER A 37 -11.81 -10.37 -6.98
N GLU A 38 -12.82 -11.21 -6.70
CA GLU A 38 -13.18 -12.35 -7.55
C GLU A 38 -13.67 -11.90 -8.93
N ALA A 39 -14.48 -10.85 -9.01
CA ALA A 39 -14.93 -10.30 -10.28
C ALA A 39 -13.74 -9.76 -11.10
N PHE A 40 -12.77 -9.11 -10.47
CA PHE A 40 -11.54 -8.68 -11.13
C PHE A 40 -10.72 -9.85 -11.63
N ILE A 41 -10.47 -10.86 -10.80
CA ILE A 41 -9.70 -12.05 -11.18
C ILE A 41 -10.34 -12.79 -12.35
N LYS A 42 -11.68 -12.94 -12.33
CA LYS A 42 -12.42 -13.68 -13.35
C LYS A 42 -12.58 -12.92 -14.68
N ASN A 43 -12.72 -11.59 -14.64
CA ASN A 43 -13.14 -10.83 -15.80
C ASN A 43 -12.07 -9.89 -16.36
N VAL A 44 -11.01 -9.58 -15.60
CA VAL A 44 -9.97 -8.60 -15.99
C VAL A 44 -8.62 -9.26 -16.21
N LEU A 45 -8.15 -10.09 -15.28
CA LEU A 45 -6.85 -10.72 -15.45
C LEU A 45 -6.77 -11.50 -16.78
N PRO A 46 -5.62 -11.45 -17.48
CA PRO A 46 -5.44 -12.13 -18.76
C PRO A 46 -5.17 -13.63 -18.56
N ILE A 47 -6.03 -14.29 -17.78
CA ILE A 47 -5.96 -15.71 -17.45
C ILE A 47 -7.29 -16.41 -17.80
N ASP A 48 -7.23 -17.66 -18.19
CA ASP A 48 -8.44 -18.51 -18.29
C ASP A 48 -8.84 -18.97 -16.88
N SER A 49 -9.59 -18.13 -16.19
CA SER A 49 -10.04 -18.39 -14.82
C SER A 49 -10.88 -19.66 -14.69
N SER A 50 -11.44 -20.19 -15.79
CA SER A 50 -12.23 -21.45 -15.80
C SER A 50 -11.35 -22.68 -15.61
N GLN A 51 -10.05 -22.58 -15.87
CA GLN A 51 -9.07 -23.66 -15.70
C GLN A 51 -8.52 -23.75 -14.28
N TYR A 52 -8.87 -22.79 -13.41
CA TYR A 52 -8.34 -22.70 -12.05
C TYR A 52 -9.45 -22.90 -11.02
N ASN A 53 -9.13 -23.67 -9.97
CA ASN A 53 -9.88 -23.65 -8.73
C ASN A 53 -9.36 -22.49 -7.87
N MET A 54 -10.20 -21.49 -7.64
CA MET A 54 -9.84 -20.28 -6.88
C MET A 54 -10.25 -20.44 -5.42
N THR A 55 -9.31 -20.21 -4.51
CA THR A 55 -9.51 -20.29 -3.06
C THR A 55 -8.97 -19.03 -2.39
N LEU A 56 -9.78 -18.36 -1.58
CA LEU A 56 -9.32 -17.29 -0.69
C LEU A 56 -8.50 -17.91 0.44
N ARG A 57 -7.19 -17.61 0.49
CA ARG A 57 -6.26 -18.13 1.51
C ARG A 57 -6.15 -17.23 2.72
N ASN A 58 -6.17 -15.92 2.48
CA ASN A 58 -5.98 -14.95 3.55
C ASN A 58 -6.81 -13.69 3.30
N TYR A 59 -7.29 -13.11 4.39
CA TYR A 59 -7.89 -11.79 4.46
C TYR A 59 -7.26 -11.04 5.61
N GLY A 60 -6.86 -9.79 5.39
CA GLY A 60 -6.27 -8.95 6.42
C GLY A 60 -6.63 -7.49 6.22
N VAL A 61 -6.76 -6.78 7.32
CA VAL A 61 -6.78 -5.31 7.37
C VAL A 61 -5.40 -4.92 7.89
N PRO A 62 -4.53 -4.31 7.06
CA PRO A 62 -3.21 -3.93 7.53
C PRO A 62 -3.34 -2.87 8.62
N GLU A 63 -2.69 -3.11 9.75
CA GLU A 63 -2.40 -2.05 10.71
C GLU A 63 -1.29 -1.21 10.09
N LEU A 64 -1.68 -0.11 9.44
CA LEU A 64 -0.70 0.84 8.95
C LEU A 64 -0.07 1.52 10.16
N PRO A 65 1.26 1.49 10.34
CA PRO A 65 1.89 2.15 11.47
C PRO A 65 1.56 3.64 11.39
N ASP A 66 1.19 4.23 12.53
CA ASP A 66 1.04 5.67 12.67
C ASP A 66 2.44 6.30 12.59
N ILE A 67 2.91 6.43 11.36
CA ILE A 67 4.14 7.14 11.07
C ILE A 67 3.76 8.61 11.09
N GLY A 68 3.89 9.26 12.22
CA GLY A 68 3.39 10.58 12.57
C GLY A 68 3.71 11.76 11.61
N TYR A 69 4.01 11.47 10.36
CA TYR A 69 4.43 12.40 9.32
C TYR A 69 3.53 12.44 8.11
N TYR A 70 2.97 11.31 7.75
CA TYR A 70 1.88 11.28 6.79
C TYR A 70 0.63 11.30 7.66
N LYS A 71 -0.09 12.40 7.61
CA LYS A 71 -1.49 12.34 7.97
C LYS A 71 -2.05 11.23 7.10
N GLN A 72 -2.16 10.05 7.70
CA GLN A 72 -2.60 8.86 7.02
C GLN A 72 -3.91 9.24 6.36
N SER A 73 -3.98 9.13 5.06
CA SER A 73 -5.23 9.35 4.36
C SER A 73 -6.26 8.45 5.08
N ASP A 74 -7.48 8.93 5.28
CA ASP A 74 -8.60 8.15 5.85
C ASP A 74 -8.95 6.98 4.90
N VAL A 75 -7.92 6.20 4.50
CA VAL A 75 -8.01 5.09 3.57
C VAL A 75 -8.07 3.80 4.37
N GLU A 76 -9.26 3.21 4.40
CA GLU A 76 -9.44 1.85 4.88
C GLU A 76 -8.91 0.89 3.82
N GLN A 77 -7.98 0.01 4.21
CA GLN A 77 -7.42 -1.00 3.30
C GLN A 77 -7.78 -2.40 3.75
N GLU A 78 -8.08 -3.25 2.78
CA GLU A 78 -8.30 -4.67 2.94
C GLU A 78 -7.42 -5.41 1.94
N ILE A 79 -6.73 -6.46 2.39
CA ILE A 79 -5.87 -7.29 1.55
C ILE A 79 -6.45 -8.70 1.48
N LEU A 80 -6.68 -9.17 0.27
CA LEU A 80 -7.20 -10.50 -0.01
C LEU A 80 -6.17 -11.29 -0.83
N THR A 81 -5.78 -12.46 -0.34
CA THR A 81 -4.83 -13.36 -1.03
C THR A 81 -5.56 -14.61 -1.51
N TYR A 82 -5.52 -14.84 -2.82
CA TYR A 82 -6.10 -16.00 -3.46
C TYR A 82 -5.01 -16.94 -3.96
N SER A 83 -5.28 -18.25 -3.87
CA SER A 83 -4.59 -19.27 -4.64
C SER A 83 -5.48 -19.72 -5.79
N LEU A 84 -4.93 -19.75 -6.98
CA LEU A 84 -5.54 -20.29 -8.19
C LEU A 84 -4.80 -21.55 -8.56
N GLU A 85 -5.44 -22.70 -8.46
CA GLU A 85 -4.82 -24.01 -8.67
C GLU A 85 -5.44 -24.72 -9.87
N SER A 86 -4.58 -25.12 -10.82
CA SER A 86 -4.92 -26.04 -11.92
C SER A 86 -4.06 -27.32 -11.82
N LYS A 87 -4.23 -28.24 -12.77
CA LYS A 87 -3.42 -29.48 -12.81
C LYS A 87 -1.91 -29.17 -12.90
N ASP A 88 -1.53 -28.20 -13.71
CA ASP A 88 -0.14 -27.96 -14.10
C ASP A 88 0.37 -26.56 -13.71
N SER A 89 -0.49 -25.70 -13.16
CA SER A 89 -0.18 -24.32 -12.81
C SER A 89 -0.79 -23.93 -11.46
N THR A 90 -0.04 -23.13 -10.68
CA THR A 90 -0.52 -22.50 -9.45
C THR A 90 -0.10 -21.03 -9.46
N LEU A 91 -1.04 -20.14 -9.21
CA LEU A 91 -0.84 -18.70 -9.11
C LEU A 91 -1.29 -18.20 -7.75
N ASP A 92 -0.54 -17.26 -7.17
CA ASP A 92 -1.03 -16.45 -6.07
C ASP A 92 -1.45 -15.09 -6.60
N VAL A 93 -2.63 -14.62 -6.19
CA VAL A 93 -3.16 -13.30 -6.53
C VAL A 93 -3.47 -12.54 -5.26
N ILE A 94 -2.88 -11.35 -5.12
CA ILE A 94 -3.08 -10.48 -3.96
C ILE A 94 -3.81 -9.22 -4.42
N CYS A 95 -5.00 -9.00 -3.90
CA CYS A 95 -5.82 -7.82 -4.18
C CYS A 95 -5.85 -6.90 -2.96
N THR A 96 -5.57 -5.62 -3.15
CA THR A 96 -5.78 -4.57 -2.15
C THR A 96 -7.00 -3.75 -2.53
N ILE A 97 -7.96 -3.73 -1.64
CA ILE A 97 -9.16 -2.90 -1.73
C ILE A 97 -8.95 -1.70 -0.80
N SER A 98 -8.99 -0.49 -1.35
CA SER A 98 -8.85 0.75 -0.59
C SER A 98 -10.13 1.56 -0.72
N ASN A 99 -10.77 1.93 0.40
CA ASN A 99 -12.06 2.63 0.40
C ASN A 99 -13.08 1.96 -0.53
N ASN A 100 -13.16 0.63 -0.47
CA ASN A 100 -14.08 -0.18 -1.26
C ASN A 100 -13.79 -0.17 -2.80
N VAL A 101 -12.58 0.24 -3.22
CA VAL A 101 -12.09 0.22 -4.62
C VAL A 101 -10.87 -0.68 -4.73
N LEU A 102 -10.77 -1.51 -5.79
CA LEU A 102 -9.55 -2.26 -6.05
C LEU A 102 -8.47 -1.29 -6.55
N THR A 103 -7.42 -1.13 -5.76
CA THR A 103 -6.32 -0.19 -6.03
C THR A 103 -5.03 -0.87 -6.40
N ILE A 104 -4.80 -2.09 -5.93
CA ILE A 104 -3.59 -2.86 -6.25
C ILE A 104 -3.98 -4.31 -6.50
N CYS A 105 -3.38 -4.90 -7.53
CA CYS A 105 -3.43 -6.34 -7.76
C CYS A 105 -2.05 -6.84 -8.18
N ASN A 106 -1.55 -7.84 -7.46
CA ASN A 106 -0.32 -8.55 -7.79
C ASN A 106 -0.66 -9.99 -8.17
N MET A 107 0.00 -10.53 -9.19
CA MET A 107 -0.12 -11.93 -9.58
C MET A 107 1.27 -12.55 -9.69
N TYR A 108 1.46 -13.69 -9.03
CA TYR A 108 2.73 -14.41 -9.00
C TYR A 108 2.53 -15.87 -9.43
N PRO A 109 3.20 -16.34 -10.49
CA PRO A 109 3.30 -17.75 -10.78
C PRO A 109 4.10 -18.45 -9.67
N VAL A 110 3.48 -19.41 -8.96
CA VAL A 110 4.12 -20.22 -7.92
C VAL A 110 4.64 -21.52 -8.52
N LYS A 111 3.90 -22.08 -9.47
CA LYS A 111 4.25 -23.33 -10.16
C LYS A 111 3.70 -23.33 -11.58
N GLY A 112 4.48 -23.83 -12.53
CA GLY A 112 4.09 -23.95 -13.93
C GLY A 112 3.95 -22.60 -14.63
N SER A 113 3.26 -22.58 -15.76
CA SER A 113 3.02 -21.38 -16.57
C SER A 113 1.59 -20.89 -16.42
N VAL A 114 1.38 -19.60 -16.58
CA VAL A 114 0.05 -18.98 -16.59
C VAL A 114 -0.77 -19.52 -17.78
N ILE A 115 -2.00 -19.93 -17.54
CA ILE A 115 -2.95 -20.31 -18.58
C ILE A 115 -3.70 -19.05 -19.00
N SER A 116 -3.36 -18.50 -20.16
CA SER A 116 -3.94 -17.27 -20.68
C SER A 116 -5.37 -17.50 -21.18
N ASP A 117 -6.23 -16.49 -21.06
CA ASP A 117 -7.62 -16.52 -21.53
C ASP A 117 -7.73 -16.47 -23.06
N ARG A 118 -6.71 -15.92 -23.72
CA ARG A 118 -6.56 -15.91 -25.17
C ARG A 118 -5.08 -15.89 -25.56
N GLN A 119 -4.80 -16.19 -26.82
CA GLN A 119 -3.46 -15.97 -27.37
C GLN A 119 -3.31 -14.50 -27.75
N TYR A 120 -2.35 -13.83 -27.14
CA TYR A 120 -1.96 -12.46 -27.48
C TYR A 120 -0.89 -12.48 -28.56
N SER A 121 -0.97 -11.57 -29.53
CA SER A 121 -0.01 -11.48 -30.64
C SER A 121 1.35 -10.92 -30.19
N ASN A 122 1.33 -10.05 -29.21
CA ASN A 122 2.50 -9.42 -28.60
C ASN A 122 2.09 -8.80 -27.23
N LEU A 123 3.07 -8.20 -26.54
CA LEU A 123 2.85 -7.58 -25.23
C LEU A 123 1.85 -6.41 -25.29
N LEU A 124 1.88 -5.57 -26.32
CA LEU A 124 0.97 -4.43 -26.43
C LEU A 124 -0.50 -4.88 -26.59
N ASP A 125 -0.74 -5.97 -27.36
CA ASP A 125 -2.06 -6.59 -27.46
C ASP A 125 -2.55 -7.10 -26.08
N ALA A 126 -1.65 -7.60 -25.23
CA ALA A 126 -1.98 -8.01 -23.87
C ALA A 126 -2.32 -6.81 -22.97
N VAL A 127 -1.56 -5.72 -23.06
CA VAL A 127 -1.80 -4.48 -22.31
C VAL A 127 -3.12 -3.83 -22.74
N GLU A 128 -3.37 -3.71 -24.05
CA GLU A 128 -4.62 -3.17 -24.60
C GLU A 128 -5.82 -3.99 -24.14
N GLY A 129 -5.76 -5.31 -24.31
CA GLY A 129 -6.84 -6.21 -23.89
C GLY A 129 -7.09 -6.20 -22.38
N PHE A 130 -6.05 -5.97 -21.57
CA PHE A 130 -6.19 -5.76 -20.13
C PHE A 130 -6.95 -4.45 -19.86
N LEU A 131 -6.53 -3.33 -20.46
CA LEU A 131 -7.14 -2.01 -20.24
C LEU A 131 -8.60 -1.96 -20.69
N GLU A 132 -8.97 -2.63 -21.79
CA GLU A 132 -10.37 -2.74 -22.24
C GLU A 132 -11.25 -3.45 -21.21
N LYS A 133 -10.79 -4.60 -20.69
CA LYS A 133 -11.51 -5.31 -19.64
C LYS A 133 -11.57 -4.51 -18.34
N TYR A 134 -10.45 -3.89 -17.98
CA TYR A 134 -10.33 -3.09 -16.77
C TYR A 134 -11.23 -1.84 -16.80
N GLN A 135 -11.33 -1.16 -17.93
CA GLN A 135 -12.29 -0.07 -18.14
C GLN A 135 -13.74 -0.51 -17.86
N THR A 136 -14.09 -1.70 -18.36
CA THR A 136 -15.44 -2.27 -18.13
C THR A 136 -15.69 -2.58 -16.66
N TYR A 137 -14.67 -3.08 -15.94
CA TYR A 137 -14.73 -3.41 -14.52
C TYR A 137 -14.75 -2.14 -13.66
N SER A 138 -13.77 -1.27 -13.81
CA SER A 138 -13.56 -0.07 -12.97
C SER A 138 -14.56 1.05 -13.26
N LYS A 139 -15.19 1.06 -14.44
CA LYS A 139 -16.00 2.16 -14.99
C LYS A 139 -15.21 3.45 -15.23
N MET A 140 -13.88 3.37 -15.25
CA MET A 140 -12.97 4.48 -15.55
C MET A 140 -12.56 4.41 -17.01
N ASP A 141 -12.68 5.53 -17.73
CA ASP A 141 -12.25 5.61 -19.12
C ASP A 141 -10.73 5.39 -19.24
N SER A 142 -10.32 4.48 -20.11
CA SER A 142 -8.93 4.18 -20.44
C SER A 142 -8.62 4.37 -21.94
N THR A 143 -9.53 4.96 -22.69
CA THR A 143 -9.42 5.11 -24.16
C THR A 143 -8.15 5.87 -24.55
N GLU A 144 -7.82 6.97 -23.85
CA GLU A 144 -6.60 7.75 -24.13
C GLU A 144 -5.34 6.94 -23.80
N MET A 145 -5.33 6.17 -22.70
CA MET A 145 -4.23 5.28 -22.33
C MET A 145 -3.96 4.24 -23.42
N ILE A 146 -5.03 3.61 -23.95
CA ILE A 146 -4.96 2.64 -25.04
C ILE A 146 -4.41 3.29 -26.31
N ASN A 147 -4.91 4.46 -26.69
CA ASN A 147 -4.45 5.19 -27.88
C ASN A 147 -2.94 5.51 -27.84
N MET A 148 -2.39 5.78 -26.64
CA MET A 148 -0.98 6.06 -26.47
C MET A 148 -0.09 4.84 -26.77
N LEU A 149 -0.58 3.61 -26.60
CA LEU A 149 0.17 2.37 -26.88
C LEU A 149 0.57 2.22 -28.36
N SER A 150 -0.19 2.83 -29.28
CA SER A 150 0.13 2.76 -30.72
C SER A 150 1.48 3.33 -31.10
N ASN A 151 2.09 4.15 -30.24
CA ASN A 151 3.37 4.80 -30.43
C ASN A 151 4.50 4.21 -29.58
N VAL A 152 4.27 3.03 -28.98
CA VAL A 152 5.21 2.37 -28.07
C VAL A 152 5.95 1.23 -28.77
N ASP A 153 7.26 1.14 -28.54
CA ASP A 153 8.07 -0.07 -28.71
C ASP A 153 8.38 -0.61 -27.31
N PRO A 154 7.74 -1.70 -26.86
CA PRO A 154 7.91 -2.19 -25.49
C PRO A 154 9.30 -2.75 -25.19
N ALA A 155 10.14 -2.94 -26.22
CA ALA A 155 11.53 -3.32 -26.05
C ALA A 155 12.45 -2.12 -25.71
N LYS A 156 11.90 -0.91 -25.61
CA LYS A 156 12.66 0.32 -25.37
C LYS A 156 12.00 1.22 -24.35
N ASN A 157 12.81 1.90 -23.57
CA ASN A 157 12.32 2.97 -22.71
C ASN A 157 11.75 4.11 -23.56
N ALA A 158 10.57 4.57 -23.24
CA ALA A 158 9.88 5.63 -23.96
C ALA A 158 9.06 6.52 -23.01
N THR A 159 8.89 7.78 -23.41
CA THR A 159 7.94 8.70 -22.76
C THR A 159 7.08 9.35 -23.83
N ILE A 160 5.78 9.24 -23.70
CA ILE A 160 4.77 9.78 -24.63
C ILE A 160 3.84 10.67 -23.84
N THR A 161 3.49 11.84 -24.38
CA THR A 161 2.57 12.79 -23.73
C THR A 161 1.39 13.07 -24.65
N SER A 162 0.18 13.05 -24.08
CA SER A 162 -1.07 13.44 -24.72
C SER A 162 -1.83 14.34 -23.74
N GLY A 163 -1.92 15.64 -24.05
CA GLY A 163 -2.50 16.62 -23.14
C GLY A 163 -1.78 16.64 -21.78
N THR A 164 -2.52 16.36 -20.72
CA THR A 164 -1.95 16.21 -19.36
C THR A 164 -1.54 14.78 -19.03
N LEU A 165 -1.93 13.81 -19.84
CA LEU A 165 -1.57 12.41 -19.63
C LEU A 165 -0.17 12.11 -20.19
N LYS A 166 0.67 11.48 -19.40
CA LYS A 166 2.01 11.05 -19.77
C LYS A 166 2.14 9.56 -19.51
N LEU A 167 2.55 8.80 -20.52
CA LEU A 167 2.94 7.40 -20.42
C LEU A 167 4.47 7.31 -20.39
N THR A 168 5.00 6.65 -19.39
CA THR A 168 6.39 6.21 -19.36
C THR A 168 6.42 4.69 -19.48
N VAL A 169 7.17 4.19 -20.43
CA VAL A 169 7.45 2.75 -20.60
C VAL A 169 8.90 2.50 -20.18
N THR A 170 9.08 1.61 -19.23
CA THR A 170 10.41 1.21 -18.75
C THR A 170 10.60 -0.28 -19.01
N HIS A 171 11.60 -0.63 -19.78
CA HIS A 171 12.01 -2.01 -20.05
C HIS A 171 13.28 -2.34 -19.30
N GLN A 172 13.25 -3.41 -18.54
CA GLN A 172 14.40 -3.96 -17.80
C GLN A 172 14.57 -5.42 -18.19
N ASP A 173 15.59 -5.71 -19.01
CA ASP A 173 15.96 -7.08 -19.33
C ASP A 173 16.72 -7.69 -18.13
N LEU A 174 15.96 -8.36 -17.27
CA LEU A 174 16.47 -9.12 -16.14
C LEU A 174 16.32 -10.63 -16.38
N SER A 175 16.30 -11.04 -17.67
CA SER A 175 16.24 -12.44 -18.12
C SER A 175 17.33 -13.26 -17.44
N GLY A 176 16.96 -14.43 -16.91
CA GLY A 176 17.88 -15.29 -16.16
C GLY A 176 18.01 -14.96 -14.68
N THR A 177 17.37 -13.90 -14.21
CA THR A 177 17.13 -13.65 -12.77
C THR A 177 15.71 -14.08 -12.38
N TRP A 178 15.41 -14.12 -11.10
CA TRP A 178 14.06 -14.42 -10.63
C TRP A 178 13.05 -13.28 -10.93
N PHE A 179 13.53 -12.09 -11.33
CA PHE A 179 12.70 -10.97 -11.74
C PHE A 179 12.17 -11.07 -13.17
N GLY A 180 12.88 -11.84 -14.06
CA GLY A 180 12.47 -11.99 -15.45
C GLY A 180 12.61 -10.73 -16.30
N ASP A 181 12.19 -10.80 -17.56
CA ASP A 181 12.09 -9.66 -18.45
C ASP A 181 10.88 -8.80 -18.06
N THR A 182 11.10 -7.55 -17.62
CA THR A 182 10.07 -6.71 -17.02
C THR A 182 9.82 -5.48 -17.87
N VAL A 183 8.53 -5.23 -18.17
CA VAL A 183 8.07 -4.00 -18.83
C VAL A 183 7.01 -3.33 -17.96
N ASP A 184 7.27 -2.08 -17.59
CA ASP A 184 6.42 -1.22 -16.79
C ASP A 184 5.78 -0.15 -17.67
N PHE A 185 4.45 -0.05 -17.63
CA PHE A 185 3.64 0.96 -18.31
C PHE A 185 3.01 1.86 -17.27
N ARG A 186 3.59 3.04 -17.08
CA ARG A 186 3.15 4.01 -16.07
C ARG A 186 2.48 5.22 -16.70
N TRP A 187 1.18 5.37 -16.45
CA TRP A 187 0.43 6.58 -16.82
C TRP A 187 0.31 7.51 -15.61
N VAL A 188 0.66 8.78 -15.82
CA VAL A 188 0.53 9.84 -14.83
C VAL A 188 -0.18 11.04 -15.43
N GLN A 189 -0.91 11.79 -14.60
CA GLN A 189 -1.39 13.12 -14.99
C GLN A 189 -0.35 14.15 -14.54
N THR A 190 0.13 14.97 -15.46
CA THR A 190 1.16 15.97 -15.19
C THR A 190 0.55 17.36 -15.13
N PHE A 191 0.66 18.03 -13.99
CA PHE A 191 0.26 19.42 -13.79
C PHE A 191 1.40 20.22 -13.18
N ASN A 192 1.79 21.33 -13.83
CA ASN A 192 2.85 22.22 -13.38
C ASN A 192 4.17 21.50 -13.03
N GLY A 193 4.49 20.42 -13.77
CA GLY A 193 5.70 19.61 -13.57
C GLY A 193 5.62 18.58 -12.47
N CYS A 194 4.48 18.43 -11.79
CA CYS A 194 4.20 17.36 -10.83
C CYS A 194 3.43 16.22 -11.50
N ASP A 195 3.90 14.99 -11.30
CA ASP A 195 3.32 13.79 -11.87
C ASP A 195 2.44 13.08 -10.83
N TYR A 196 1.15 12.94 -11.12
CA TYR A 196 0.18 12.25 -10.29
C TYR A 196 -0.12 10.88 -10.89
N LEU A 197 0.22 9.81 -10.18
CA LEU A 197 -0.01 8.46 -10.65
C LEU A 197 -1.48 8.21 -10.95
N ALA A 198 -1.77 7.80 -12.18
CA ALA A 198 -3.08 7.34 -12.60
C ALA A 198 -3.13 5.82 -12.56
N VAL A 199 -2.38 5.16 -13.47
CA VAL A 199 -2.30 3.70 -13.57
C VAL A 199 -0.87 3.27 -13.78
N ASP A 200 -0.49 2.17 -13.14
CA ASP A 200 0.79 1.49 -13.30
C ASP A 200 0.53 0.01 -13.58
N LEU A 201 1.03 -0.49 -14.72
CA LEU A 201 0.88 -1.88 -15.16
C LEU A 201 2.25 -2.48 -15.41
N VAL A 202 2.53 -3.61 -14.75
CA VAL A 202 3.79 -4.34 -14.94
C VAL A 202 3.50 -5.71 -15.53
N PHE A 203 4.27 -6.03 -16.56
CA PHE A 203 4.32 -7.36 -17.15
C PHE A 203 5.72 -7.96 -16.96
N ARG A 204 5.78 -9.25 -16.61
CA ARG A 204 7.04 -10.00 -16.48
C ARG A 204 7.01 -11.20 -17.39
N ASP A 205 8.05 -11.37 -18.20
CA ASP A 205 8.11 -12.42 -19.23
C ASP A 205 6.85 -12.45 -20.12
N GLY A 206 6.29 -11.28 -20.43
CA GLY A 206 5.08 -11.11 -21.20
C GLY A 206 3.78 -11.44 -20.46
N VAL A 207 3.84 -11.77 -19.16
CA VAL A 207 2.69 -12.10 -18.32
C VAL A 207 2.37 -10.95 -17.38
N PHE A 208 1.07 -10.64 -17.17
CA PHE A 208 0.64 -9.65 -16.17
C PHE A 208 1.22 -9.99 -14.80
N SER A 209 1.76 -8.98 -14.13
CA SER A 209 2.35 -9.12 -12.79
C SER A 209 1.75 -8.18 -11.76
N ASN A 210 1.51 -6.92 -12.14
CA ASN A 210 1.05 -5.90 -11.19
C ASN A 210 0.13 -4.87 -11.84
N LEU A 211 -0.87 -4.42 -11.08
CA LEU A 211 -1.68 -3.22 -11.33
C LEU A 211 -1.63 -2.34 -10.09
N ILE A 212 -1.43 -1.02 -10.29
CA ILE A 212 -1.77 0.02 -9.32
C ILE A 212 -2.69 1.02 -10.02
N ASP A 213 -3.85 1.34 -9.43
CA ASP A 213 -4.75 2.37 -9.94
C ASP A 213 -5.15 3.33 -8.81
N HIS A 214 -4.78 4.58 -8.96
CA HIS A 214 -5.06 5.64 -7.98
C HIS A 214 -6.24 6.55 -8.38
N ARG A 215 -6.80 6.40 -9.59
CA ARG A 215 -7.80 7.31 -10.16
C ARG A 215 -9.10 7.43 -9.38
N GLN A 216 -9.49 6.36 -8.67
CA GLN A 216 -10.70 6.36 -7.84
C GLN A 216 -10.41 6.60 -6.35
N LEU A 217 -9.15 6.49 -5.94
CA LEU A 217 -8.76 6.64 -4.56
C LEU A 217 -8.45 8.09 -4.20
N TYR A 218 -7.77 8.80 -5.11
CA TYR A 218 -7.33 10.17 -4.88
C TYR A 218 -7.94 11.14 -5.88
N SER A 219 -8.28 12.32 -5.39
CA SER A 219 -8.51 13.51 -6.22
C SER A 219 -7.26 14.40 -6.24
N ILE A 220 -7.12 15.21 -7.29
CA ILE A 220 -6.02 16.18 -7.40
C ILE A 220 -6.57 17.53 -6.95
N GLY A 221 -5.93 18.12 -5.93
CA GLY A 221 -6.27 19.42 -5.39
C GLY A 221 -5.64 20.58 -6.17
N ASN A 222 -5.27 21.64 -5.47
CA ASN A 222 -4.56 22.75 -6.10
C ASN A 222 -3.18 22.31 -6.59
N THR A 223 -2.91 22.45 -7.87
CA THR A 223 -1.64 22.05 -8.52
C THR A 223 -0.62 23.19 -8.61
N ALA A 224 -0.85 24.34 -7.94
CA ALA A 224 0.06 25.48 -7.98
C ALA A 224 1.45 25.15 -7.45
N VAL A 225 2.47 25.52 -8.21
CA VAL A 225 3.89 25.43 -7.84
C VAL A 225 4.45 26.86 -7.86
N ASN A 226 4.36 27.53 -6.69
CA ASN A 226 4.83 28.90 -6.50
C ASN A 226 6.28 28.96 -6.03
N ILE A 227 6.77 27.84 -5.49
CA ILE A 227 8.13 27.70 -4.96
C ILE A 227 8.97 26.94 -5.98
N SER A 228 10.07 27.56 -6.45
CA SER A 228 11.02 26.85 -7.34
C SER A 228 11.84 25.81 -6.57
N LYS A 229 12.51 24.91 -7.31
CA LYS A 229 13.43 23.92 -6.74
C LYS A 229 14.51 24.57 -5.85
N GLU A 230 15.12 25.64 -6.35
CA GLU A 230 16.19 26.38 -5.65
C GLU A 230 15.65 27.08 -4.39
N GLN A 231 14.43 27.60 -4.45
CA GLN A 231 13.77 28.16 -3.28
C GLN A 231 13.47 27.10 -2.24
N ALA A 232 12.98 25.92 -2.65
CA ALA A 232 12.73 24.81 -1.75
C ALA A 232 14.01 24.32 -1.04
N VAL A 233 15.12 24.18 -1.78
CA VAL A 233 16.42 23.85 -1.19
C VAL A 233 16.86 24.92 -0.19
N LYS A 234 16.70 26.21 -0.53
CA LYS A 234 17.04 27.30 0.40
C LYS A 234 16.19 27.28 1.68
N ILE A 235 14.89 27.00 1.55
CA ILE A 235 13.98 26.85 2.70
C ILE A 235 14.43 25.66 3.57
N ALA A 236 14.77 24.52 2.96
CA ALA A 236 15.27 23.36 3.68
C ALA A 236 16.56 23.65 4.45
N MET A 237 17.53 24.31 3.82
CA MET A 237 18.80 24.71 4.45
C MET A 237 18.61 25.68 5.63
N GLU A 238 17.64 26.59 5.53
CA GLU A 238 17.31 27.50 6.64
C GLU A 238 16.61 26.77 7.78
N TYR A 239 15.68 25.87 7.46
CA TYR A 239 14.93 25.11 8.45
C TYR A 239 15.84 24.25 9.34
N ILE A 240 16.83 23.55 8.76
CA ILE A 240 17.69 22.62 9.51
C ILE A 240 18.61 23.31 10.51
N LYS A 241 18.82 24.63 10.42
CA LYS A 241 19.60 25.38 11.42
C LYS A 241 18.97 25.34 12.82
N ASN A 242 17.66 25.13 12.89
CA ASN A 242 16.90 25.02 14.13
C ASN A 242 16.36 23.60 14.36
N TYR A 243 16.71 22.66 13.50
CA TYR A 243 16.28 21.26 13.62
C TYR A 243 17.25 20.49 14.54
N SER A 244 16.68 19.60 15.35
CA SER A 244 17.43 18.62 16.13
C SER A 244 16.65 17.33 16.23
N TYR A 245 17.36 16.21 16.38
CA TYR A 245 16.73 14.91 16.67
C TYR A 245 17.34 14.30 17.93
N LYS A 246 16.58 13.41 18.55
CA LYS A 246 16.94 12.78 19.82
C LYS A 246 17.43 11.35 19.55
N ILE A 247 18.52 10.95 20.19
CA ILE A 247 19.08 9.59 20.10
C ILE A 247 18.99 8.81 21.41
N ALA A 248 18.87 9.51 22.55
CA ALA A 248 18.69 8.95 23.88
C ALA A 248 17.97 9.98 24.77
N GLU A 249 17.58 9.60 25.98
CA GLU A 249 16.69 10.38 26.83
C GLU A 249 17.05 11.89 26.95
N ASP A 250 18.35 12.23 27.01
CA ASP A 250 18.80 13.61 27.11
C ASP A 250 19.85 14.00 26.04
N VAL A 251 19.96 13.21 24.96
CA VAL A 251 20.97 13.44 23.91
C VAL A 251 20.31 13.91 22.62
N TRP A 252 20.47 15.20 22.35
CA TRP A 252 19.99 15.86 21.13
C TRP A 252 21.15 16.11 20.16
N ILE A 253 20.92 15.91 18.89
CA ILE A 253 21.86 16.17 17.81
C ILE A 253 21.34 17.32 16.97
N SER A 254 22.18 18.34 16.77
CA SER A 254 21.92 19.56 15.98
C SER A 254 23.17 19.96 15.17
N ASP A 255 23.14 21.12 14.56
CA ASP A 255 24.27 21.73 13.84
C ASP A 255 24.78 20.87 12.66
N PHE A 256 23.86 20.52 11.76
CA PHE A 256 24.14 19.67 10.61
C PHE A 256 24.92 20.43 9.53
N ASN A 257 25.97 19.81 9.01
CA ASN A 257 26.70 20.31 7.87
C ASN A 257 26.29 19.51 6.63
N VAL A 258 25.79 20.19 5.60
CA VAL A 258 25.23 19.60 4.37
C VAL A 258 26.28 19.62 3.25
N THR A 259 26.29 18.58 2.45
CA THR A 259 27.04 18.50 1.18
C THR A 259 26.15 19.06 0.07
N GLU A 260 26.31 20.34 -0.24
CA GLU A 260 25.38 21.08 -1.12
C GLU A 260 25.26 20.48 -2.52
N ASP A 261 26.36 20.01 -3.11
CA ASP A 261 26.42 19.42 -4.45
C ASP A 261 25.70 18.07 -4.56
N ARG A 262 25.36 17.44 -3.44
CA ARG A 262 24.60 16.19 -3.36
C ARG A 262 23.12 16.40 -3.01
N THR A 263 22.68 17.65 -2.78
CA THR A 263 21.29 17.94 -2.44
C THR A 263 20.35 17.58 -3.59
N VAL A 264 19.30 16.82 -3.29
CA VAL A 264 18.28 16.41 -4.24
C VAL A 264 16.95 17.04 -3.86
N ALA A 265 16.23 17.58 -4.83
CA ALA A 265 14.87 18.08 -4.65
C ALA A 265 13.99 17.62 -5.81
N ASN A 266 12.92 16.90 -5.50
CA ASN A 266 11.96 16.36 -6.43
C ASN A 266 10.57 16.91 -6.14
N LEU A 267 9.84 17.30 -7.18
CA LEU A 267 8.45 17.72 -7.08
C LEU A 267 7.55 16.48 -7.22
N VAL A 268 6.86 16.12 -6.16
CA VAL A 268 6.03 14.92 -6.09
C VAL A 268 4.71 15.20 -5.36
N PRO A 269 3.65 14.42 -5.62
CA PRO A 269 2.37 14.61 -4.93
C PRO A 269 2.33 13.89 -3.60
N THR A 270 1.61 14.46 -2.63
CA THR A 270 1.22 13.77 -1.39
C THR A 270 -0.14 14.23 -0.90
N VAL A 271 -0.71 13.49 0.02
CA VAL A 271 -2.00 13.80 0.64
C VAL A 271 -1.84 14.96 1.63
N ARG A 272 -2.62 16.03 1.45
CA ARG A 272 -2.70 17.18 2.38
C ARG A 272 -4.03 17.22 3.11
N GLU A 273 -5.09 16.87 2.41
CA GLU A 273 -6.45 16.71 2.92
C GLU A 273 -6.92 15.28 2.64
N SER A 274 -8.01 14.83 3.24
CA SER A 274 -8.50 13.46 3.06
C SER A 274 -8.63 13.09 1.57
N ASN A 275 -7.78 12.17 1.12
CA ASN A 275 -7.74 11.65 -0.26
C ASN A 275 -7.53 12.71 -1.37
N VAL A 276 -6.96 13.86 -1.03
CA VAL A 276 -6.63 14.92 -1.99
C VAL A 276 -5.13 15.12 -2.07
N LEU A 277 -4.59 14.97 -3.28
CA LEU A 277 -3.16 15.10 -3.57
C LEU A 277 -2.79 16.55 -3.90
N TYR A 278 -1.70 17.02 -3.31
CA TYR A 278 -1.11 18.34 -3.56
C TYR A 278 0.38 18.18 -3.87
N PRO A 279 0.97 19.07 -4.70
CA PRO A 279 2.39 19.01 -5.01
C PRO A 279 3.23 19.52 -3.83
N TYR A 280 4.33 18.82 -3.56
CA TYR A 280 5.33 19.27 -2.60
C TYR A 280 6.74 18.98 -3.11
N TRP A 281 7.71 19.72 -2.60
CA TRP A 281 9.12 19.44 -2.81
C TRP A 281 9.62 18.46 -1.73
N SER A 282 10.03 17.28 -2.17
CA SER A 282 10.77 16.31 -1.37
C SER A 282 12.24 16.67 -1.48
N VAL A 283 12.81 17.25 -0.40
CA VAL A 283 14.19 17.72 -0.39
C VAL A 283 15.03 16.82 0.49
N THR A 284 16.04 16.15 -0.09
CA THR A 284 17.02 15.35 0.64
C THR A 284 18.33 16.13 0.75
N LEU A 285 18.74 16.43 1.97
CA LEU A 285 20.00 17.09 2.32
C LEU A 285 20.98 16.03 2.82
N TYR A 286 21.98 15.66 1.99
CA TYR A 286 23.03 14.74 2.41
C TYR A 286 24.03 15.44 3.35
N LEU A 287 24.34 14.79 4.44
CA LEU A 287 25.27 15.32 5.43
C LEU A 287 26.72 15.04 5.03
N ASN A 288 27.64 15.92 5.43
CA ASN A 288 29.07 15.80 5.11
C ASN A 288 29.77 14.69 5.90
N GLN A 289 29.12 14.14 6.89
CA GLN A 289 29.59 13.02 7.74
C GLN A 289 28.42 12.24 8.26
N THR A 290 28.67 11.04 8.79
CA THR A 290 27.68 10.29 9.54
C THR A 290 27.54 10.86 10.95
N TYR A 291 26.34 11.27 11.30
CA TYR A 291 25.97 11.77 12.63
C TYR A 291 25.57 10.62 13.56
N PRO A 292 25.55 10.84 14.89
CA PRO A 292 25.10 9.83 15.85
C PRO A 292 23.73 9.22 15.49
N GLY A 293 23.59 7.92 15.66
CA GLY A 293 22.43 7.16 15.16
C GLY A 293 22.57 6.74 13.71
N SER A 294 23.80 6.75 13.14
CA SER A 294 24.09 6.41 11.73
C SER A 294 23.38 7.32 10.71
N VAL A 295 23.04 8.54 11.07
CA VAL A 295 22.31 9.49 10.24
C VAL A 295 23.22 10.06 9.17
N THR A 296 22.79 9.95 7.89
CA THR A 296 23.56 10.41 6.71
C THR A 296 22.86 11.47 5.90
N SER A 297 21.54 11.65 6.10
CA SER A 297 20.78 12.69 5.39
C SER A 297 19.57 13.13 6.20
N LEU A 298 19.02 14.29 5.79
CA LEU A 298 17.76 14.84 6.29
C LEU A 298 16.78 14.93 5.11
N LEU A 299 15.56 14.45 5.30
CA LEU A 299 14.47 14.52 4.33
C LEU A 299 13.45 15.54 4.79
N LEU A 300 13.13 16.51 3.93
CA LEU A 300 12.13 17.54 4.21
C LEU A 300 11.01 17.51 3.18
N GLY A 301 9.77 17.73 3.64
CA GLY A 301 8.61 18.00 2.79
C GLY A 301 8.24 19.47 2.87
N ILE A 302 8.16 20.13 1.70
CA ILE A 302 7.87 21.55 1.59
C ILE A 302 6.73 21.74 0.60
N TRP A 303 5.60 22.30 1.03
CA TRP A 303 4.47 22.53 0.14
C TRP A 303 4.88 23.46 -1.01
N ALA A 304 4.62 23.01 -2.25
CA ALA A 304 5.06 23.72 -3.45
C ALA A 304 4.29 25.03 -3.69
N ASP A 305 3.11 25.19 -3.11
CA ASP A 305 2.29 26.39 -3.20
C ASP A 305 2.66 27.48 -2.19
N SER A 306 3.10 27.12 -0.99
CA SER A 306 3.30 28.04 0.13
C SER A 306 4.75 28.16 0.61
N GLY A 307 5.58 27.13 0.39
CA GLY A 307 6.92 27.04 0.96
C GLY A 307 6.94 26.62 2.44
N GLU A 308 5.79 26.22 2.99
CA GLU A 308 5.69 25.71 4.36
C GLU A 308 6.35 24.34 4.47
N VAL A 309 7.26 24.17 5.45
CA VAL A 309 7.84 22.86 5.80
C VAL A 309 6.85 22.13 6.68
N PHE A 310 6.35 20.98 6.22
CA PHE A 310 5.37 20.20 6.98
C PHE A 310 5.97 18.95 7.64
N PHE A 311 7.17 18.51 7.20
CA PHE A 311 7.97 17.53 7.93
C PHE A 311 9.48 17.73 7.71
N CYS A 312 10.28 17.23 8.66
CA CYS A 312 11.72 17.05 8.55
C CYS A 312 12.13 15.80 9.31
N HIS A 313 12.82 14.87 8.63
CA HIS A 313 13.25 13.61 9.20
C HIS A 313 14.70 13.34 8.92
N TYR A 314 15.37 12.67 9.87
CA TYR A 314 16.67 12.08 9.61
C TYR A 314 16.53 10.72 8.92
N GLN A 315 17.51 10.42 8.06
CA GLN A 315 17.64 9.11 7.42
C GLN A 315 18.96 8.47 7.87
N ALA A 316 18.88 7.25 8.41
CA ALA A 316 20.00 6.49 8.91
C ALA A 316 20.39 5.38 7.93
N TYR A 317 21.69 5.13 7.78
CA TYR A 317 22.19 4.00 7.01
C TYR A 317 22.35 2.77 7.90
N GLY A 318 21.74 1.65 7.50
CA GLY A 318 21.82 0.36 8.19
C GLY A 318 20.68 0.15 9.19
N GLY A 319 19.84 -0.85 8.92
CA GLY A 319 18.75 -1.29 9.80
C GLY A 319 19.29 -1.93 11.07
N GLY A 320 19.73 -1.13 12.02
CA GLY A 320 19.88 -1.51 13.43
C GLY A 320 18.69 -0.94 14.18
N ASP A 321 18.12 -1.71 15.10
CA ASP A 321 17.03 -1.31 15.99
C ASP A 321 17.36 -0.01 16.71
N LEU A 322 17.06 1.12 16.09
CA LEU A 322 16.96 2.37 16.81
C LEU A 322 15.66 2.30 17.59
N ILE A 323 15.76 2.49 18.90
CA ILE A 323 14.63 2.54 19.82
C ILE A 323 13.56 3.43 19.19
N SER A 324 12.47 2.80 18.76
CA SER A 324 11.34 3.46 18.13
C SER A 324 10.60 4.28 19.19
N ASP A 325 10.90 5.58 19.24
CA ASP A 325 10.05 6.56 19.92
C ASP A 325 8.94 7.11 18.99
N GLY A 326 8.52 6.32 18.01
CA GLY A 326 7.47 6.68 17.05
C GLY A 326 7.96 7.45 15.81
N ASN A 327 9.27 7.63 15.63
CA ASN A 327 9.86 8.50 14.62
C ASN A 327 10.79 7.74 13.64
N SER A 328 10.43 6.53 13.18
CA SER A 328 11.27 5.76 12.25
C SER A 328 11.12 6.23 10.80
N GLY A 329 12.25 6.64 10.19
CA GLY A 329 12.32 7.06 8.78
C GLY A 329 12.21 5.88 7.82
N TYR A 330 11.47 6.06 6.72
CA TYR A 330 11.40 5.11 5.61
C TYR A 330 12.66 5.18 4.75
N ILE A 331 13.21 4.00 4.38
CA ILE A 331 14.22 3.87 3.34
C ILE A 331 13.48 3.74 2.02
N ILE A 332 13.59 4.75 1.14
CA ILE A 332 13.24 4.60 -0.28
C ILE A 332 14.46 3.98 -0.96
N PRO A 333 14.35 2.83 -1.66
CA PRO A 333 15.48 2.31 -2.42
C PRO A 333 15.77 3.23 -3.61
N ASP A 334 16.94 3.88 -3.60
CA ASP A 334 17.47 4.56 -4.78
C ASP A 334 17.81 3.52 -5.84
N GLY A 335 17.10 3.55 -6.97
CA GLY A 335 17.51 2.85 -8.18
C GLY A 335 18.67 3.59 -8.83
N ASN A 336 19.88 3.20 -8.49
CA ASN A 336 21.13 3.19 -9.29
C ASN A 336 22.36 3.37 -8.40
N SER A 337 23.01 2.27 -8.06
CA SER A 337 24.46 2.28 -7.85
C SER A 337 25.01 0.87 -8.03
N ASP A 338 25.80 0.68 -9.08
CA ASP A 338 26.70 -0.44 -9.24
C ASP A 338 27.65 -0.52 -8.04
N SER A 339 27.56 -1.59 -7.26
CA SER A 339 28.66 -2.02 -6.40
C SER A 339 28.51 -3.49 -6.05
N GLU A 340 29.56 -4.23 -6.33
CA GLU A 340 29.77 -5.65 -6.14
C GLU A 340 29.37 -6.11 -4.73
N SER A 341 28.56 -7.16 -4.66
CA SER A 341 28.15 -7.79 -3.43
C SER A 341 29.03 -8.98 -3.08
N THR A 342 29.59 -8.97 -1.90
CA THR A 342 30.11 -10.18 -1.23
C THR A 342 28.95 -10.88 -0.53
N THR A 343 28.74 -12.13 -0.93
CA THR A 343 27.75 -13.06 -0.41
C THR A 343 27.98 -13.41 1.07
N THR A 344 26.96 -13.20 1.90
CA THR A 344 26.78 -13.96 3.14
C THR A 344 25.35 -14.50 3.20
N SER A 345 25.23 -15.81 3.42
CA SER A 345 23.98 -16.56 3.46
C SER A 345 22.99 -16.07 4.51
N PRO A 346 21.69 -16.08 4.23
CA PRO A 346 20.68 -15.72 5.21
C PRO A 346 20.39 -16.87 6.16
N SER A 347 20.42 -16.58 7.45
CA SER A 347 19.85 -17.39 8.51
C SER A 347 18.32 -17.38 8.42
N SER A 348 17.71 -18.54 8.66
CA SER A 348 16.26 -18.79 8.63
C SER A 348 15.44 -17.79 9.43
N PRO A 349 14.24 -17.41 8.95
CA PRO A 349 13.35 -16.55 9.72
C PRO A 349 12.76 -17.31 10.91
N SER A 350 12.84 -16.71 12.08
CA SER A 350 12.07 -17.11 13.25
C SER A 350 10.58 -16.83 13.00
N GLU A 351 9.75 -17.82 13.25
CA GLU A 351 8.29 -17.71 13.26
C GLU A 351 7.86 -16.65 14.28
N THR A 352 7.42 -15.49 13.81
CA THR A 352 6.62 -14.56 14.60
C THR A 352 5.16 -14.98 14.47
N ASN A 353 4.63 -15.53 15.55
CA ASN A 353 3.20 -15.79 15.73
C ASN A 353 2.42 -14.48 15.61
N GLY A 354 1.88 -14.22 14.42
CA GLY A 354 0.80 -13.27 14.23
C GLY A 354 -0.42 -13.78 15.02
N ALA A 355 -0.89 -12.99 15.97
CA ALA A 355 -2.10 -13.27 16.71
C ALA A 355 -3.31 -13.21 15.76
N SER A 356 -3.57 -14.32 15.06
CA SER A 356 -4.92 -14.59 14.58
C SER A 356 -5.76 -14.71 15.84
N THR A 357 -6.71 -13.80 16.04
CA THR A 357 -7.77 -14.01 17.03
C THR A 357 -8.54 -15.23 16.56
N ASP A 358 -8.10 -16.37 17.05
CA ASP A 358 -8.66 -17.66 16.69
C ASP A 358 -10.15 -17.62 17.02
N LEU A 359 -10.99 -17.84 16.00
CA LEU A 359 -12.46 -17.90 16.16
C LEU A 359 -12.84 -18.81 17.32
N SER A 360 -12.00 -19.81 17.60
CA SER A 360 -12.08 -20.69 18.75
C SER A 360 -11.98 -19.95 20.10
N ILE A 361 -11.14 -18.93 20.22
CA ILE A 361 -10.97 -18.16 21.49
C ILE A 361 -12.22 -17.31 21.74
N VAL A 362 -12.77 -16.69 20.71
CA VAL A 362 -14.01 -15.90 20.83
C VAL A 362 -15.20 -16.79 21.21
N VAL A 363 -15.32 -17.97 20.60
CA VAL A 363 -16.35 -18.96 20.94
C VAL A 363 -16.18 -19.46 22.37
N ILE A 364 -14.97 -19.72 22.83
CA ILE A 364 -14.68 -20.15 24.21
C ILE A 364 -15.06 -19.06 25.21
N ILE A 365 -14.76 -17.79 24.94
CA ILE A 365 -15.12 -16.66 25.83
C ILE A 365 -16.65 -16.52 25.89
N VAL A 366 -17.35 -16.63 24.79
CA VAL A 366 -18.82 -16.55 24.75
C VAL A 366 -19.46 -17.71 25.52
N VAL A 367 -18.98 -18.94 25.32
CA VAL A 367 -19.47 -20.12 26.06
C VAL A 367 -19.19 -20.01 27.55
N ALA A 368 -18.01 -19.52 27.95
CA ALA A 368 -17.64 -19.33 29.35
C ALA A 368 -18.52 -18.25 30.02
N THR A 369 -18.83 -17.16 29.37
CA THR A 369 -19.70 -16.11 29.90
C THR A 369 -21.15 -16.60 30.06
N ILE A 370 -21.65 -17.38 29.13
CA ILE A 370 -22.99 -18.00 29.23
C ILE A 370 -23.02 -18.99 30.40
N ALA A 371 -22.01 -19.83 30.57
CA ALA A 371 -21.92 -20.80 31.65
C ALA A 371 -21.88 -20.10 33.03
N ILE A 372 -21.15 -19.01 33.20
CA ILE A 372 -21.08 -18.22 34.43
C ILE A 372 -22.43 -17.57 34.72
N ALA A 373 -23.14 -17.03 33.73
CA ALA A 373 -24.45 -16.44 33.87
C ALA A 373 -25.50 -17.47 34.33
N VAL A 374 -25.51 -18.67 33.72
CA VAL A 374 -26.43 -19.77 34.11
C VAL A 374 -26.11 -20.26 35.51
N ALA A 375 -24.85 -20.42 35.90
CA ALA A 375 -24.44 -20.80 37.24
C ALA A 375 -24.88 -19.78 38.29
N THR A 376 -24.73 -18.48 37.99
CA THR A 376 -25.12 -17.40 38.88
C THR A 376 -26.65 -17.35 39.09
N ILE A 377 -27.44 -17.52 38.03
CA ILE A 377 -28.89 -17.58 38.08
C ILE A 377 -29.36 -18.79 38.92
N THR A 378 -28.73 -19.95 38.68
CA THR A 378 -29.04 -21.19 39.40
C THR A 378 -28.77 -21.04 40.91
N LEU A 379 -27.65 -20.42 41.30
CA LEU A 379 -27.32 -20.12 42.69
C LEU A 379 -28.29 -19.15 43.35
N LEU A 380 -28.75 -18.11 42.63
CA LEU A 380 -29.71 -17.14 43.10
C LEU A 380 -31.10 -17.77 43.30
N VAL A 381 -31.54 -18.67 42.42
CA VAL A 381 -32.80 -19.40 42.55
C VAL A 381 -32.74 -20.35 43.74
N LYS A 382 -31.62 -21.09 43.94
CA LYS A 382 -31.42 -22.03 45.04
C LYS A 382 -31.36 -21.33 46.41
N LYS A 383 -30.84 -20.08 46.48
CA LYS A 383 -30.78 -19.28 47.69
C LYS A 383 -32.17 -18.71 48.09
N ARG A 384 -33.16 -18.72 47.18
CA ARG A 384 -34.54 -18.26 47.44
C ARG A 384 -35.52 -19.38 47.80
N SER A 385 -35.12 -20.63 47.61
CA SER A 385 -35.93 -21.80 47.93
C SER A 385 -35.63 -22.40 49.32
N LYS A 386 -34.73 -21.75 50.08
CA LYS A 386 -34.49 -21.95 51.50
C LYS A 386 -35.01 -20.73 52.28
#